data_cd8f2aa2360e80695b92d87a87f9c24d
#
_entry.id   cd8f2aa2360e80695b92d87a87f9c24d
#
_cell.length_a   1.000
_cell.length_b   1.000
_cell.length_c   1.000
_cell.angle_alpha   90.00
_cell.angle_beta   90.00
_cell.angle_gamma   90.00
#
_symmetry.space_group_name_H-M   'P 1'
#
loop_
_entity.id
_entity.type
_entity.pdbx_description
1 polymer ?
#
loop_
_entity_poly.entity_id
_entity_poly.type
_entity_poly.pdbx_seq_one_letter_code
_entity_poly.pdbx_strand_id
1 'polypeptide(L)'
;HLWPRKPGFFIVHEATAAAIANPSAQPAQPSQPPQTPPAPQTDLPAPPADAGTELTSEAPARPAQQRVLVPAQWGLVPHWVKSASDAKLRAPKLVNAKSDLASTGTAFRDAWLNGQRCIVPMVAFYEDDLRSGKAVPTRVARVDGKPMGVAGLWARWQGAGAESGEVIISYCLLTVNANNHALLHRYGQPGSEKSMPAILNEGAYDAW
;
A
#
# COMPACT_ATOMS: atom_id res chain seq x y z
N HIS A 1 -11.24 17.52 5.59
CA HIS A 1 -10.99 16.39 6.48
C HIS A 1 -11.57 15.11 5.89
N LEU A 2 -10.79 14.05 5.83
CA LEU A 2 -11.26 12.73 5.40
C LEU A 2 -11.74 11.95 6.63
N TRP A 3 -12.94 11.39 6.54
CA TRP A 3 -13.53 10.54 7.57
C TRP A 3 -13.79 9.15 6.99
N PRO A 4 -13.83 8.09 7.82
CA PRO A 4 -14.19 6.75 7.37
C PRO A 4 -15.45 6.74 6.51
N ARG A 5 -15.46 5.98 5.43
CA ARG A 5 -16.50 5.88 4.40
C ARG A 5 -16.74 7.15 3.55
N LYS A 6 -15.96 8.21 3.76
CA LYS A 6 -16.01 9.37 2.86
C LYS A 6 -15.19 9.10 1.60
N PRO A 7 -15.57 9.70 0.47
CA PRO A 7 -14.78 9.65 -0.75
C PRO A 7 -13.37 10.16 -0.52
N GLY A 8 -12.42 9.45 -1.04
CA GLY A 8 -11.00 9.78 -1.05
C GLY A 8 -10.37 9.22 -2.31
N PHE A 9 -9.05 9.16 -2.33
CA PHE A 9 -8.29 8.69 -3.48
C PHE A 9 -7.08 7.91 -3.01
N PHE A 10 -6.67 6.96 -3.83
CA PHE A 10 -5.36 6.36 -3.74
C PHE A 10 -4.69 6.34 -5.11
N ILE A 11 -3.39 6.11 -5.12
CA ILE A 11 -2.55 6.07 -6.32
C ILE A 11 -2.11 4.63 -6.55
N VAL A 12 -2.23 4.18 -7.79
CA VAL A 12 -1.69 2.90 -8.28
C VAL A 12 -1.12 3.09 -9.68
N HIS A 13 -0.42 2.09 -10.19
CA HIS A 13 -0.05 2.03 -11.60
C HIS A 13 -1.29 1.95 -12.50
N GLU A 14 -1.21 2.53 -13.68
CA GLU A 14 -2.32 2.57 -14.65
C GLU A 14 -2.88 1.19 -14.98
N ALA A 15 -2.01 0.19 -15.16
CA ALA A 15 -2.42 -1.20 -15.38
C ALA A 15 -3.28 -1.76 -14.24
N THR A 16 -2.93 -1.42 -12.98
CA THR A 16 -3.72 -1.80 -11.80
C THR A 16 -5.07 -1.10 -11.79
N ALA A 17 -5.11 0.20 -12.12
CA ALA A 17 -6.35 0.95 -12.19
C ALA A 17 -7.30 0.40 -13.27
N ALA A 18 -6.77 0.01 -14.42
CA ALA A 18 -7.53 -0.64 -15.48
C ALA A 18 -8.14 -1.98 -15.01
N ALA A 19 -7.37 -2.80 -14.27
CA ALA A 19 -7.86 -4.05 -13.69
C ALA A 19 -8.94 -3.82 -12.59
N ILE A 20 -8.83 -2.73 -11.82
CA ILE A 20 -9.85 -2.34 -10.84
C ILE A 20 -11.16 -1.98 -11.54
N ALA A 21 -11.08 -1.23 -12.65
CA ALA A 21 -12.24 -0.80 -13.41
C ALA A 21 -12.91 -1.95 -14.18
N ASN A 22 -12.10 -2.87 -14.74
CA ASN A 22 -12.59 -4.00 -15.54
C ASN A 22 -11.95 -5.32 -15.09
N PRO A 23 -12.48 -6.00 -14.07
CA PRO A 23 -11.92 -7.25 -13.52
C PRO A 23 -11.97 -8.43 -14.49
N SER A 24 -12.73 -8.34 -15.57
CA SER A 24 -12.79 -9.38 -16.62
C SER A 24 -11.61 -9.32 -17.59
N ALA A 25 -10.86 -8.22 -17.61
CA ALA A 25 -9.60 -8.09 -18.32
C ALA A 25 -8.47 -8.65 -17.43
N GLN A 26 -8.29 -9.97 -17.45
CA GLN A 26 -7.19 -10.62 -16.74
C GLN A 26 -5.87 -10.11 -17.33
N PRO A 27 -4.97 -9.51 -16.54
CA PRO A 27 -3.64 -9.20 -17.06
C PRO A 27 -2.99 -10.53 -17.47
N ALA A 28 -2.46 -10.58 -18.68
CA ALA A 28 -1.70 -11.74 -19.17
C ALA A 28 -0.62 -12.06 -18.13
N GLN A 29 -0.67 -13.26 -17.57
CA GLN A 29 0.41 -13.75 -16.70
C GLN A 29 1.71 -13.62 -17.48
N PRO A 30 2.79 -13.06 -16.90
CA PRO A 30 4.08 -13.10 -17.53
C PRO A 30 4.44 -14.57 -17.76
N SER A 31 4.61 -14.93 -19.01
CA SER A 31 5.04 -16.26 -19.43
C SER A 31 6.28 -16.62 -18.66
N GLN A 32 6.26 -17.71 -17.90
CA GLN A 32 7.47 -18.24 -17.28
C GLN A 32 8.51 -18.42 -18.38
N PRO A 33 9.75 -17.96 -18.19
CA PRO A 33 10.80 -18.26 -19.14
C PRO A 33 10.95 -19.78 -19.25
N PRO A 34 11.18 -20.32 -20.46
CA PRO A 34 11.34 -21.75 -20.66
C PRO A 34 12.48 -22.24 -19.75
N GLN A 35 12.19 -23.26 -18.94
CA GLN A 35 13.19 -23.93 -18.12
C GLN A 35 14.18 -24.61 -19.06
N THR A 36 15.38 -24.08 -19.15
CA THR A 36 16.50 -24.73 -19.85
C THR A 36 16.93 -25.93 -19.02
N PRO A 37 17.04 -27.13 -19.61
CA PRO A 37 17.58 -28.29 -18.90
C PRO A 37 19.01 -28.03 -18.46
N PRO A 38 19.47 -28.62 -17.34
CA PRO A 38 20.84 -28.42 -16.86
C PRO A 38 21.84 -28.97 -17.87
N ALA A 39 22.78 -28.12 -18.32
CA ALA A 39 23.89 -28.50 -19.14
C ALA A 39 24.92 -29.32 -18.31
N PRO A 40 25.61 -30.30 -18.89
CA PRO A 40 26.61 -31.09 -18.19
C PRO A 40 27.82 -30.22 -17.82
N GLN A 41 28.29 -30.39 -16.58
CA GLN A 41 29.49 -29.77 -16.07
C GLN A 41 30.71 -30.36 -16.80
N THR A 42 31.47 -29.53 -17.51
CA THR A 42 32.78 -29.85 -18.02
C THR A 42 33.78 -28.96 -17.31
N ASP A 43 34.69 -29.60 -16.57
CA ASP A 43 35.86 -28.97 -15.95
C ASP A 43 36.77 -28.37 -17.04
N LEU A 44 37.06 -27.07 -16.93
CA LEU A 44 38.18 -26.43 -17.63
C LEU A 44 38.78 -25.32 -16.76
N PRO A 45 40.12 -25.14 -16.83
CA PRO A 45 40.89 -24.34 -15.88
C PRO A 45 40.77 -22.83 -16.08
N ALA A 46 41.02 -22.08 -15.01
CA ALA A 46 40.98 -20.62 -14.94
C ALA A 46 42.01 -19.95 -15.88
N PRO A 47 41.62 -18.88 -16.60
CA PRO A 47 42.56 -17.97 -17.24
C PRO A 47 42.98 -16.81 -16.30
N PRO A 48 44.16 -16.20 -16.56
CA PRO A 48 44.77 -15.21 -15.67
C PRO A 48 44.09 -13.83 -15.75
N ALA A 49 44.25 -13.10 -14.64
CA ALA A 49 43.87 -11.71 -14.52
C ALA A 49 44.74 -10.83 -15.44
N ASP A 50 44.13 -9.98 -16.26
CA ASP A 50 44.44 -8.57 -16.39
C ASP A 50 43.62 -7.93 -17.54
N ALA A 51 43.16 -6.74 -17.31
CA ALA A 51 42.82 -5.64 -18.21
C ALA A 51 41.41 -5.06 -17.93
N GLY A 52 41.46 -3.88 -17.34
CA GLY A 52 40.27 -3.04 -17.09
C GLY A 52 39.52 -2.72 -18.38
N THR A 53 38.21 -2.91 -18.29
CA THR A 53 37.25 -2.28 -19.16
C THR A 53 36.10 -1.86 -18.29
N GLU A 54 36.00 -0.58 -18.03
CA GLU A 54 34.80 0.06 -17.49
C GLU A 54 33.64 -0.18 -18.45
N LEU A 55 32.85 -1.19 -18.18
CA LEU A 55 31.52 -1.33 -18.76
C LEU A 55 30.55 -0.53 -17.88
N THR A 56 30.35 0.72 -18.24
CA THR A 56 29.14 1.47 -17.85
C THR A 56 27.93 0.71 -18.40
N SER A 57 27.45 -0.25 -17.59
CA SER A 57 26.17 -0.89 -17.83
C SER A 57 25.08 0.11 -17.44
N GLU A 58 24.76 0.98 -18.38
CA GLU A 58 23.51 1.75 -18.36
C GLU A 58 22.37 0.74 -18.57
N ALA A 59 21.84 0.22 -17.47
CA ALA A 59 20.64 -0.59 -17.51
C ALA A 59 19.53 0.24 -18.19
N PRO A 60 18.81 -0.31 -19.17
CA PRO A 60 17.73 0.44 -19.85
C PRO A 60 16.76 0.95 -18.80
N ALA A 61 16.59 2.26 -18.73
CA ALA A 61 15.62 2.92 -17.86
C ALA A 61 14.26 2.25 -18.11
N ARG A 62 13.72 1.56 -17.09
CA ARG A 62 12.37 1.02 -17.18
C ARG A 62 11.45 2.17 -17.54
N PRO A 63 10.56 2.02 -18.54
CA PRO A 63 9.62 3.07 -18.86
C PRO A 63 8.89 3.48 -17.58
N ALA A 64 8.88 4.77 -17.28
CA ALA A 64 8.21 5.29 -16.08
C ALA A 64 6.76 4.82 -16.10
N GLN A 65 6.42 3.89 -15.22
CA GLN A 65 5.07 3.37 -15.14
C GLN A 65 4.16 4.50 -14.68
N GLN A 66 3.24 4.89 -15.52
CA GLN A 66 2.30 5.96 -15.23
C GLN A 66 1.43 5.57 -14.03
N ARG A 67 1.34 6.48 -13.06
CA ARG A 67 0.49 6.34 -11.87
C ARG A 67 -0.74 7.20 -12.00
N VAL A 68 -1.86 6.66 -11.55
CA VAL A 68 -3.15 7.33 -11.63
C VAL A 68 -3.85 7.35 -10.28
N LEU A 69 -4.70 8.35 -10.08
CA LEU A 69 -5.58 8.47 -8.92
C LEU A 69 -6.84 7.65 -9.14
N VAL A 70 -7.17 6.79 -8.19
CA VAL A 70 -8.41 6.01 -8.18
C VAL A 70 -9.33 6.53 -7.08
N PRO A 71 -10.56 6.95 -7.42
CA PRO A 71 -11.56 7.32 -6.42
C PRO A 71 -11.96 6.08 -5.60
N ALA A 72 -12.01 6.23 -4.27
CA ALA A 72 -12.32 5.14 -3.36
C ALA A 72 -12.80 5.66 -2.01
N GLN A 73 -13.39 4.80 -1.20
CA GLN A 73 -13.71 5.14 0.19
C GLN A 73 -12.61 4.70 1.16
N TRP A 74 -12.37 5.47 2.19
CA TRP A 74 -11.50 5.09 3.28
C TRP A 74 -12.22 4.17 4.27
N GLY A 75 -11.60 3.02 4.54
CA GLY A 75 -12.14 1.89 5.29
C GLY A 75 -12.30 0.68 4.38
N LEU A 76 -11.37 -0.29 4.52
CA LEU A 76 -11.29 -1.46 3.65
C LEU A 76 -12.58 -2.29 3.74
N VAL A 77 -13.08 -2.73 2.61
CA VAL A 77 -14.18 -3.70 2.52
C VAL A 77 -13.63 -4.99 1.92
N PRO A 78 -13.34 -6.00 2.74
CA PRO A 78 -12.84 -7.28 2.26
C PRO A 78 -13.86 -7.98 1.34
N HIS A 79 -13.37 -8.79 0.39
CA HIS A 79 -14.21 -9.47 -0.60
C HIS A 79 -15.24 -10.43 0.01
N TRP A 80 -14.94 -11.00 1.19
CA TRP A 80 -15.82 -11.95 1.89
C TRP A 80 -17.03 -11.30 2.60
N VAL A 81 -17.11 -9.97 2.64
CA VAL A 81 -18.25 -9.25 3.21
C VAL A 81 -19.51 -9.55 2.40
N LYS A 82 -20.59 -9.93 3.06
CA LYS A 82 -21.78 -10.53 2.41
C LYS A 82 -22.75 -9.50 1.84
N SER A 83 -22.79 -8.29 2.42
CA SER A 83 -23.77 -7.27 2.02
C SER A 83 -23.21 -5.86 2.13
N ALA A 84 -23.82 -4.91 1.39
CA ALA A 84 -23.49 -3.50 1.49
C ALA A 84 -23.72 -2.93 2.90
N SER A 85 -24.74 -3.44 3.62
CA SER A 85 -24.98 -3.04 5.01
C SER A 85 -23.87 -3.50 5.94
N ASP A 86 -23.37 -4.74 5.80
CA ASP A 86 -22.23 -5.25 6.56
C ASP A 86 -20.95 -4.48 6.19
N ALA A 87 -20.74 -4.16 4.91
CA ALA A 87 -19.65 -3.29 4.47
C ALA A 87 -19.66 -1.93 5.19
N LYS A 88 -20.81 -1.29 5.26
CA LYS A 88 -20.98 0.01 5.95
C LYS A 88 -20.67 -0.05 7.45
N LEU A 89 -20.97 -1.18 8.09
CA LEU A 89 -20.68 -1.39 9.51
C LEU A 89 -19.20 -1.67 9.79
N ARG A 90 -18.51 -2.37 8.89
CA ARG A 90 -17.11 -2.78 9.07
C ARG A 90 -16.11 -1.73 8.64
N ALA A 91 -16.36 -1.02 7.55
CA ALA A 91 -15.41 -0.06 6.97
C ALA A 91 -14.83 0.93 7.99
N PRO A 92 -15.59 1.53 8.93
CA PRO A 92 -15.02 2.46 9.92
C PRO A 92 -14.00 1.83 10.87
N LYS A 93 -14.03 0.50 11.03
CA LYS A 93 -13.10 -0.25 11.89
C LYS A 93 -11.87 -0.75 11.12
N LEU A 94 -11.89 -0.65 9.80
CA LEU A 94 -10.87 -1.17 8.89
C LEU A 94 -10.14 -0.04 8.13
N VAL A 95 -9.97 1.09 8.79
CA VAL A 95 -9.29 2.28 8.24
C VAL A 95 -7.78 2.18 8.29
N ASN A 96 -7.25 1.45 9.28
CA ASN A 96 -5.82 1.24 9.49
C ASN A 96 -5.52 -0.25 9.67
N ALA A 97 -4.43 -0.71 9.08
CA ALA A 97 -3.87 -2.04 9.25
C ALA A 97 -2.46 -1.93 9.83
N LYS A 98 -2.16 -2.58 10.93
CA LYS A 98 -0.79 -2.70 11.44
C LYS A 98 0.04 -3.49 10.43
N SER A 99 1.18 -2.96 10.02
CA SER A 99 2.02 -3.57 8.96
C SER A 99 2.51 -4.97 9.31
N ASP A 100 2.81 -5.23 10.58
CA ASP A 100 3.23 -6.52 11.12
C ASP A 100 2.10 -7.56 11.14
N LEU A 101 0.84 -7.13 11.16
CA LEU A 101 -0.35 -7.98 11.16
C LEU A 101 -1.08 -8.01 9.81
N ALA A 102 -0.66 -7.24 8.82
CA ALA A 102 -1.35 -7.13 7.54
C ALA A 102 -1.42 -8.48 6.79
N SER A 103 -0.37 -9.31 6.88
CA SER A 103 -0.31 -10.63 6.23
C SER A 103 -1.10 -11.73 6.94
N THR A 104 -1.51 -11.52 8.19
CA THR A 104 -2.18 -12.53 9.02
C THR A 104 -3.59 -12.13 9.43
N GLY A 105 -3.86 -10.83 9.54
CA GLY A 105 -5.15 -10.30 9.96
C GLY A 105 -6.26 -10.58 8.94
N THR A 106 -7.32 -11.24 9.35
CA THR A 106 -8.42 -11.73 8.49
C THR A 106 -8.97 -10.67 7.53
N ALA A 107 -9.00 -9.40 7.93
CA ALA A 107 -9.54 -8.33 7.09
C ALA A 107 -8.57 -7.83 6.01
N PHE A 108 -7.25 -7.98 6.21
CA PHE A 108 -6.21 -7.37 5.38
C PHE A 108 -5.37 -8.38 4.61
N ARG A 109 -5.35 -9.65 5.09
CA ARG A 109 -4.50 -10.71 4.59
C ARG A 109 -4.61 -10.91 3.08
N ASP A 110 -5.84 -10.98 2.57
CA ASP A 110 -6.03 -11.26 1.15
C ASP A 110 -5.55 -10.11 0.27
N ALA A 111 -5.84 -8.87 0.65
CA ALA A 111 -5.32 -7.70 -0.04
C ALA A 111 -3.78 -7.65 -0.01
N TRP A 112 -3.17 -8.02 1.12
CA TRP A 112 -1.72 -8.09 1.27
C TRP A 112 -1.10 -9.17 0.38
N LEU A 113 -1.61 -10.41 0.43
CA LEU A 113 -1.08 -11.55 -0.32
C LEU A 113 -1.28 -11.40 -1.83
N ASN A 114 -2.38 -10.78 -2.24
CA ASN A 114 -2.66 -10.50 -3.65
C ASN A 114 -1.91 -9.27 -4.19
N GLY A 115 -1.03 -8.65 -3.38
CA GLY A 115 -0.29 -7.48 -3.82
C GLY A 115 -1.16 -6.24 -4.08
N GLN A 116 -2.35 -6.16 -3.48
CA GLN A 116 -3.27 -5.04 -3.64
C GLN A 116 -2.79 -3.81 -2.85
N ARG A 117 -1.62 -3.31 -3.23
CA ARG A 117 -0.95 -2.17 -2.61
C ARG A 117 -1.30 -0.88 -3.32
N CYS A 118 -1.35 0.22 -2.56
CA CYS A 118 -1.60 1.55 -3.09
C CYS A 118 -0.83 2.60 -2.29
N ILE A 119 -0.69 3.79 -2.87
CA ILE A 119 -0.13 4.95 -2.19
C ILE A 119 -1.26 5.92 -1.91
N VAL A 120 -1.45 6.31 -0.66
CA VAL A 120 -2.47 7.28 -0.26
C VAL A 120 -1.81 8.65 -0.10
N PRO A 121 -2.13 9.63 -0.96
CA PRO A 121 -1.59 10.98 -0.83
C PRO A 121 -2.22 11.68 0.37
N MET A 122 -1.38 12.21 1.26
CA MET A 122 -1.80 12.84 2.51
C MET A 122 -1.04 14.13 2.77
N VAL A 123 -1.74 15.23 2.94
CA VAL A 123 -1.11 16.54 3.25
C VAL A 123 -0.73 16.62 4.73
N ALA A 124 -1.51 16.02 5.60
CA ALA A 124 -1.27 16.00 7.04
C ALA A 124 -2.12 14.91 7.71
N PHE A 125 -1.69 14.46 8.86
CA PHE A 125 -2.50 13.70 9.81
C PHE A 125 -2.48 14.37 11.18
N TYR A 126 -3.32 13.92 12.11
CA TYR A 126 -3.45 14.52 13.42
C TYR A 126 -3.25 13.46 14.50
N GLU A 127 -2.49 13.84 15.51
CA GLU A 127 -2.28 13.05 16.71
C GLU A 127 -2.61 13.89 17.94
N ASP A 128 -3.18 13.28 18.97
CA ASP A 128 -3.49 13.99 20.19
C ASP A 128 -2.24 14.17 21.07
N ASP A 129 -1.92 15.42 21.37
CA ASP A 129 -0.95 15.78 22.41
C ASP A 129 -1.66 15.81 23.76
N LEU A 130 -1.29 14.92 24.65
CA LEU A 130 -1.88 14.78 25.99
C LEU A 130 -1.01 15.36 27.11
N ARG A 131 0.11 15.98 26.81
CA ARG A 131 1.07 16.51 27.80
C ARG A 131 0.46 17.59 28.71
N SER A 132 -0.53 18.32 28.24
CA SER A 132 -1.25 19.31 29.03
C SER A 132 -2.35 18.73 29.94
N GLY A 133 -2.55 17.42 29.95
CA GLY A 133 -3.67 16.75 30.62
C GLY A 133 -4.99 16.78 29.85
N LYS A 134 -5.00 17.42 28.67
CA LYS A 134 -6.14 17.44 27.74
C LYS A 134 -5.67 17.06 26.35
N ALA A 135 -6.52 16.40 25.59
CA ALA A 135 -6.23 16.08 24.19
C ALA A 135 -6.18 17.36 23.34
N VAL A 136 -5.02 17.65 22.77
CA VAL A 136 -4.81 18.75 21.84
C VAL A 136 -4.47 18.16 20.47
N PRO A 137 -5.40 18.19 19.49
CA PRO A 137 -5.13 17.69 18.15
C PRO A 137 -3.96 18.44 17.52
N THR A 138 -2.88 17.72 17.29
CA THR A 138 -1.64 18.29 16.74
C THR A 138 -1.48 17.83 15.30
N ARG A 139 -1.31 18.79 14.40
CA ARG A 139 -1.14 18.54 12.97
C ARG A 139 0.30 18.15 12.67
N VAL A 140 0.48 16.99 12.03
CA VAL A 140 1.77 16.50 11.54
C VAL A 140 1.76 16.55 10.00
N ALA A 141 2.77 17.21 9.43
CA ALA A 141 2.89 17.42 7.99
C ALA A 141 4.37 17.54 7.59
N ARG A 142 4.65 17.43 6.30
CA ARG A 142 5.98 17.70 5.76
C ARG A 142 6.33 19.18 5.90
N VAL A 143 7.60 19.45 6.14
CA VAL A 143 8.12 20.82 6.29
C VAL A 143 8.05 21.61 4.98
N ASP A 144 8.23 20.89 3.84
CA ASP A 144 8.17 21.48 2.50
C ASP A 144 6.73 21.72 1.99
N GLY A 145 5.71 21.38 2.79
CA GLY A 145 4.30 21.56 2.45
C GLY A 145 3.76 20.59 1.40
N LYS A 146 4.60 19.72 0.84
CA LYS A 146 4.16 18.71 -0.16
C LYS A 146 3.36 17.58 0.50
N PRO A 147 2.48 16.90 -0.23
CA PRO A 147 1.85 15.69 0.25
C PRO A 147 2.90 14.60 0.52
N MET A 148 2.66 13.79 1.53
CA MET A 148 3.39 12.55 1.78
C MET A 148 2.63 11.39 1.14
N GLY A 149 3.35 10.38 0.62
CA GLY A 149 2.76 9.11 0.19
C GLY A 149 2.73 8.15 1.36
N VAL A 150 1.54 7.71 1.73
CA VAL A 150 1.35 6.71 2.80
C VAL A 150 1.06 5.36 2.18
N ALA A 151 1.75 4.33 2.64
CA ALA A 151 1.48 2.95 2.22
C ALA A 151 0.06 2.54 2.60
N GLY A 152 -0.65 1.91 1.67
CA GLY A 152 -2.00 1.43 1.88
C GLY A 152 -2.28 0.12 1.17
N LEU A 153 -3.39 -0.50 1.53
CA LEU A 153 -3.97 -1.63 0.82
C LEU A 153 -5.32 -1.22 0.25
N TRP A 154 -5.66 -1.73 -0.92
CA TRP A 154 -6.96 -1.50 -1.53
C TRP A 154 -7.72 -2.82 -1.70
N ALA A 155 -9.03 -2.73 -1.82
CA ALA A 155 -9.88 -3.86 -2.15
C ALA A 155 -11.03 -3.40 -3.06
N ARG A 156 -11.46 -4.32 -3.92
CA ARG A 156 -12.68 -4.19 -4.71
C ARG A 156 -13.69 -5.21 -4.17
N TRP A 157 -14.77 -4.71 -3.63
CA TRP A 157 -15.89 -5.52 -3.20
C TRP A 157 -17.02 -5.40 -4.23
N GLN A 158 -17.71 -6.49 -4.49
CA GLN A 158 -18.90 -6.53 -5.32
C GLN A 158 -19.99 -7.30 -4.60
N GLY A 159 -21.17 -6.72 -4.50
CA GLY A 159 -22.32 -7.35 -3.86
C GLY A 159 -22.68 -8.68 -4.50
N ALA A 160 -23.04 -9.66 -3.67
CA ALA A 160 -23.55 -10.93 -4.13
C ALA A 160 -25.04 -10.77 -4.49
N GLY A 161 -25.39 -11.07 -5.75
CA GLY A 161 -26.76 -11.06 -6.25
C GLY A 161 -26.94 -10.29 -7.54
N ALA A 162 -27.81 -10.76 -8.41
CA ALA A 162 -28.03 -10.22 -9.75
C ALA A 162 -28.62 -8.78 -9.76
N GLU A 163 -29.13 -8.31 -8.63
CA GLU A 163 -29.78 -6.98 -8.52
C GLU A 163 -28.89 -5.90 -7.93
N SER A 164 -27.79 -6.24 -7.29
CA SER A 164 -26.88 -5.24 -6.71
C SER A 164 -25.56 -5.19 -7.46
N GLY A 165 -25.53 -4.61 -8.63
CA GLY A 165 -24.28 -4.26 -9.30
C GLY A 165 -23.42 -3.24 -8.52
N GLU A 166 -23.62 -3.11 -7.18
CA GLU A 166 -22.89 -2.22 -6.33
C GLU A 166 -21.45 -2.69 -6.20
N VAL A 167 -20.53 -1.88 -6.69
CA VAL A 167 -19.09 -2.08 -6.56
C VAL A 167 -18.56 -1.04 -5.58
N ILE A 168 -17.82 -1.50 -4.58
CA ILE A 168 -17.14 -0.62 -3.62
C ILE A 168 -15.64 -0.78 -3.81
N ILE A 169 -14.98 0.29 -4.23
CA ILE A 169 -13.53 0.41 -4.19
C ILE A 169 -13.17 1.07 -2.86
N SER A 170 -12.31 0.43 -2.09
CA SER A 170 -11.97 0.86 -0.74
C SER A 170 -10.50 0.69 -0.45
N TYR A 171 -9.99 1.43 0.55
CA TYR A 171 -8.60 1.34 0.97
C TYR A 171 -8.45 1.53 2.49
N CYS A 172 -7.34 1.04 3.02
CA CYS A 172 -6.88 1.34 4.37
C CYS A 172 -5.44 1.86 4.33
N LEU A 173 -5.04 2.54 5.40
CA LEU A 173 -3.65 2.92 5.62
C LEU A 173 -2.90 1.79 6.31
N LEU A 174 -1.63 1.62 5.98
CA LEU A 174 -0.74 0.85 6.83
C LEU A 174 -0.18 1.74 7.95
N THR A 175 -0.04 1.16 9.12
CA THR A 175 0.61 1.81 10.27
C THR A 175 1.80 1.00 10.73
N VAL A 176 2.80 1.69 11.23
CA VAL A 176 4.01 1.13 11.83
C VAL A 176 4.15 1.56 13.27
N ASN A 177 4.90 0.81 14.07
CA ASN A 177 5.20 1.16 15.44
C ASN A 177 6.02 2.46 15.51
N ALA A 178 5.62 3.39 16.38
CA ALA A 178 6.24 4.70 16.55
C ALA A 178 6.83 4.92 17.95
N ASN A 179 6.95 3.87 18.78
CA ASN A 179 7.47 4.01 20.15
C ASN A 179 8.85 4.66 20.20
N ASN A 180 9.70 4.35 19.22
CA ASN A 180 11.07 4.88 19.11
C ASN A 180 11.20 6.01 18.09
N HIS A 181 10.11 6.52 17.54
CA HIS A 181 10.17 7.60 16.56
C HIS A 181 10.49 8.93 17.26
N ALA A 182 11.47 9.68 16.77
CA ALA A 182 12.01 10.90 17.41
C ALA A 182 10.94 11.94 17.78
N LEU A 183 9.86 12.04 17.00
CA LEU A 183 8.77 12.98 17.22
C LEU A 183 7.51 12.29 17.76
N LEU A 184 7.07 11.20 17.14
CA LEU A 184 5.71 10.66 17.32
C LEU A 184 5.56 9.81 18.59
N HIS A 185 6.66 9.39 19.22
CA HIS A 185 6.61 8.64 20.48
C HIS A 185 5.90 9.40 21.61
N ARG A 186 5.82 10.72 21.53
CA ARG A 186 5.25 11.62 22.57
C ARG A 186 3.74 11.84 22.46
N TYR A 187 3.12 11.43 21.34
CA TYR A 187 1.70 11.65 21.09
C TYR A 187 0.87 10.41 21.49
N GLY A 188 -0.46 10.59 21.54
CA GLY A 188 -1.39 9.55 21.94
C GLY A 188 -1.34 9.21 23.44
N GLN A 189 -2.12 8.22 23.86
CA GLN A 189 -2.29 7.85 25.28
C GLN A 189 -0.96 7.44 25.94
N PRO A 190 -0.60 7.99 27.12
CA PRO A 190 0.54 7.54 27.89
C PRO A 190 0.47 6.04 28.19
N GLY A 191 1.60 5.33 28.07
CA GLY A 191 1.67 3.90 28.34
C GLY A 191 1.09 2.99 27.26
N SER A 192 0.42 3.51 26.23
CA SER A 192 -0.03 2.73 25.08
C SER A 192 1.06 2.62 24.00
N GLU A 193 0.99 1.55 23.21
CA GLU A 193 1.77 1.43 21.99
C GLU A 193 1.46 2.59 21.04
N LYS A 194 2.51 3.22 20.52
CA LYS A 194 2.40 4.31 19.56
C LYS A 194 2.44 3.76 18.15
N SER A 195 1.61 4.32 17.29
CA SER A 195 1.62 3.99 15.86
C SER A 195 1.61 5.25 15.02
N MET A 196 2.07 5.14 13.79
CA MET A 196 2.06 6.21 12.81
C MET A 196 1.74 5.66 11.42
N PRO A 197 1.22 6.48 10.49
CA PRO A 197 1.11 6.07 9.11
C PRO A 197 2.47 5.63 8.55
N ALA A 198 2.49 4.56 7.76
CA ALA A 198 3.70 4.08 7.09
C ALA A 198 4.02 5.02 5.92
N ILE A 199 4.78 6.07 6.19
CA ILE A 199 5.16 7.09 5.20
C ILE A 199 6.27 6.51 4.32
N LEU A 200 6.05 6.50 3.01
CA LEU A 200 7.00 6.04 2.01
C LEU A 200 7.94 7.17 1.61
N ASN A 201 9.22 6.85 1.44
CA ASN A 201 10.14 7.73 0.74
C ASN A 201 9.76 7.82 -0.75
N GLU A 202 9.94 8.98 -1.38
CA GLU A 202 9.57 9.17 -2.79
C GLU A 202 10.27 8.16 -3.71
N GLY A 203 11.54 7.83 -3.45
CA GLY A 203 12.27 6.80 -4.19
C GLY A 203 11.79 5.36 -3.98
N ALA A 204 10.94 5.10 -3.00
CA ALA A 204 10.38 3.78 -2.72
C ALA A 204 9.01 3.55 -3.35
N TYR A 205 8.44 4.55 -4.02
CA TYR A 205 7.09 4.45 -4.59
C TYR A 205 6.97 3.36 -5.65
N ASP A 206 8.03 3.10 -6.42
CA ASP A 206 8.02 2.06 -7.47
C ASP A 206 8.24 0.64 -6.89
N ALA A 207 8.81 0.56 -5.71
CA ALA A 207 9.02 -0.70 -5.01
C ALA A 207 7.81 -1.13 -4.16
N TRP A 208 6.94 -0.19 -3.84
CA TRP A 208 5.71 -0.44 -3.08
C TRP A 208 4.59 -0.91 -3.99
#